data_6b3eeae12ab106dd30f5f163920e47ba
#
_entry.id   6b3eeae12ab106dd30f5f163920e47ba
#
_cell.length_a   1.000
_cell.length_b   1.000
_cell.length_c   1.000
_cell.angle_alpha   90.00
_cell.angle_beta   90.00
_cell.angle_gamma   90.00
#
_symmetry.space_group_name_H-M   'P 1'
#
loop_
_entity.id
_entity.type
_entity.pdbx_description
1 polymer ?
#
loop_
_entity_poly.entity_id
_entity_poly.type
_entity_poly.pdbx_seq_one_letter_code
_entity_poly.pdbx_strand_id
1 'polypeptide(L)'
;MLTTAIDERSAGFLALGMATAAGNAVAVVTTSGTAVANLLPAVVEADRSTQPLLLLTADRPQRLKECGANQTVNQERFLLPACRWCWSDAPAGLHGQNVEQLLGLAQEAWTHALGTAESAAGPVHLNLPFEEPLHASAFDSAESLLPSAPLRISASTGDHAIDQTVDAAALPLLKTDQPGVVIAGPWRGLMPSLSSYRSAVRRWLEISGWPLFADPLAALPVDLPGRIHHWELLLESLPVPANCQVLRLGPLPASRRLESWLQSREGTQLLITEGEQRRLDALSMAQQWSGGVASWIAAQQQTGQSPPLDWMVKDQCLAEQLDTSLPMAGQISEPGLAYQLPRLLPEGLPVMLAASSPVRDWLVWSGSAGSDRRCFSFRGASGIDGTLSLAMGLSMELGPLTLLTGDLALLHDSNGWLLGGRDGPPLLVVLIDNGGGGIFEQIPMEPIPAEVFDRLFAMPQQVDPLALAAAHGVEGRTVSCLEDLPANLAWGLAQGCPTLLRLVTDRKADAALRRTLRTAAQKAEPFR
;
A
#
# COMPACT_ATOMS: atom_id res chain seq x y z
N MET A 1 0.25 -5.63 -22.32
CA MET A 1 -0.43 -6.92 -22.00
C MET A 1 -1.92 -6.64 -21.89
N LEU A 2 -2.81 -7.51 -22.39
CA LEU A 2 -4.25 -7.45 -22.19
C LEU A 2 -4.66 -8.62 -21.28
N THR A 3 -5.34 -8.30 -20.16
CA THR A 3 -5.87 -9.28 -19.21
C THR A 3 -7.37 -9.10 -19.08
N THR A 4 -8.12 -10.19 -18.97
CA THR A 4 -9.58 -10.16 -18.80
C THR A 4 -9.97 -10.66 -17.42
N ALA A 5 -11.00 -10.06 -16.83
CA ALA A 5 -11.58 -10.45 -15.55
C ALA A 5 -13.11 -10.40 -15.65
N ILE A 6 -13.80 -11.35 -15.00
CA ILE A 6 -15.27 -11.37 -14.96
C ILE A 6 -15.86 -10.55 -13.82
N ASP A 7 -15.05 -10.18 -12.83
CA ASP A 7 -15.43 -9.33 -11.71
C ASP A 7 -14.70 -7.98 -11.84
N GLU A 8 -15.44 -6.91 -12.04
CA GLU A 8 -14.89 -5.57 -12.26
C GLU A 8 -14.20 -5.02 -11.02
N ARG A 9 -14.62 -5.38 -9.82
CA ARG A 9 -13.92 -5.02 -8.57
C ARG A 9 -12.53 -5.66 -8.56
N SER A 10 -12.45 -6.95 -8.85
CA SER A 10 -11.18 -7.67 -8.97
C SER A 10 -10.30 -7.07 -10.08
N ALA A 11 -10.88 -6.71 -11.24
CA ALA A 11 -10.16 -6.03 -12.32
C ALA A 11 -9.55 -4.69 -11.86
N GLY A 12 -10.32 -3.88 -11.11
CA GLY A 12 -9.85 -2.61 -10.57
C GLY A 12 -8.66 -2.77 -9.63
N PHE A 13 -8.72 -3.73 -8.71
CA PHE A 13 -7.60 -4.00 -7.78
C PHE A 13 -6.41 -4.68 -8.46
N LEU A 14 -6.64 -5.54 -9.45
CA LEU A 14 -5.56 -6.09 -10.29
C LEU A 14 -4.77 -4.95 -10.95
N ALA A 15 -5.48 -4.04 -11.61
CA ALA A 15 -4.87 -2.89 -12.27
C ALA A 15 -4.14 -1.98 -11.28
N LEU A 16 -4.70 -1.78 -10.08
CA LEU A 16 -4.03 -1.04 -9.01
C LEU A 16 -2.72 -1.70 -8.57
N GLY A 17 -2.70 -3.04 -8.44
CA GLY A 17 -1.47 -3.79 -8.14
C GLY A 17 -0.41 -3.61 -9.22
N MET A 18 -0.79 -3.74 -10.50
CA MET A 18 0.10 -3.52 -11.63
C MET A 18 0.63 -2.08 -11.65
N ALA A 19 -0.23 -1.07 -11.47
CA ALA A 19 0.17 0.33 -11.45
C ALA A 19 1.14 0.64 -10.30
N THR A 20 0.88 0.10 -9.11
CA THR A 20 1.74 0.26 -7.93
C THR A 20 3.13 -0.36 -8.15
N ALA A 21 3.20 -1.51 -8.81
CA ALA A 21 4.46 -2.19 -9.10
C ALA A 21 5.29 -1.46 -10.17
N ALA A 22 4.64 -1.07 -11.27
CA ALA A 22 5.27 -0.45 -12.42
C ALA A 22 5.53 1.06 -12.25
N GLY A 23 4.75 1.75 -11.40
CA GLY A 23 4.78 3.21 -11.27
C GLY A 23 4.24 3.95 -12.49
N ASN A 24 3.37 3.30 -13.26
CA ASN A 24 2.73 3.82 -14.46
C ASN A 24 1.21 3.59 -14.40
N ALA A 25 0.47 4.38 -15.17
CA ALA A 25 -0.97 4.22 -15.26
C ALA A 25 -1.35 2.89 -15.96
N VAL A 26 -2.32 2.19 -15.38
CA VAL A 26 -2.92 0.98 -15.95
C VAL A 26 -4.37 1.27 -16.33
N ALA A 27 -4.77 0.88 -17.53
CA ALA A 27 -6.12 1.09 -18.03
C ALA A 27 -7.06 -0.07 -17.63
N VAL A 28 -8.25 0.28 -17.16
CA VAL A 28 -9.36 -0.65 -16.90
C VAL A 28 -10.52 -0.29 -17.82
N VAL A 29 -10.95 -1.25 -18.64
CA VAL A 29 -12.06 -1.08 -19.57
C VAL A 29 -13.26 -1.87 -19.06
N THR A 30 -14.42 -1.22 -18.93
CA THR A 30 -15.65 -1.87 -18.48
C THR A 30 -16.85 -1.51 -19.36
N THR A 31 -17.89 -2.34 -19.29
CA THR A 31 -19.22 -1.97 -19.78
C THR A 31 -19.88 -0.93 -18.88
N SER A 32 -21.10 -0.51 -19.21
CA SER A 32 -21.87 0.48 -18.44
C SER A 32 -22.57 -0.12 -17.21
N GLY A 33 -23.15 0.74 -16.40
CA GLY A 33 -24.02 0.36 -15.29
C GLY A 33 -23.27 0.00 -14.00
N THR A 34 -23.61 -1.11 -13.38
CA THR A 34 -23.01 -1.56 -12.12
C THR A 34 -21.54 -1.95 -12.24
N ALA A 35 -21.06 -2.29 -13.43
CA ALA A 35 -19.66 -2.50 -13.72
C ALA A 35 -18.80 -1.30 -13.26
N VAL A 36 -19.25 -0.09 -13.56
CA VAL A 36 -18.57 1.16 -13.15
C VAL A 36 -18.61 1.34 -11.65
N ALA A 37 -19.75 1.04 -11.00
CA ALA A 37 -19.89 1.15 -9.55
C ALA A 37 -18.95 0.18 -8.80
N ASN A 38 -18.71 -1.01 -9.35
CA ASN A 38 -17.82 -2.03 -8.79
C ASN A 38 -16.33 -1.59 -8.81
N LEU A 39 -15.95 -0.61 -9.62
CA LEU A 39 -14.59 -0.06 -9.61
C LEU A 39 -14.32 0.85 -8.40
N LEU A 40 -15.36 1.39 -7.76
CA LEU A 40 -15.22 2.43 -6.72
C LEU A 40 -14.28 2.05 -5.58
N PRO A 41 -14.29 0.84 -5.00
CA PRO A 41 -13.36 0.47 -3.93
C PRO A 41 -11.88 0.60 -4.35
N ALA A 42 -11.52 0.09 -5.52
CA ALA A 42 -10.17 0.20 -6.07
C ALA A 42 -9.78 1.65 -6.37
N VAL A 43 -10.72 2.44 -6.89
CA VAL A 43 -10.52 3.86 -7.22
C VAL A 43 -10.30 4.68 -5.95
N VAL A 44 -11.03 4.41 -4.87
CA VAL A 44 -10.83 5.08 -3.57
C VAL A 44 -9.45 4.76 -2.99
N GLU A 45 -9.02 3.51 -3.04
CA GLU A 45 -7.67 3.14 -2.58
C GLU A 45 -6.59 3.80 -3.46
N ALA A 46 -6.75 3.79 -4.79
CA ALA A 46 -5.85 4.45 -5.74
C ALA A 46 -5.74 5.96 -5.48
N ASP A 47 -6.88 6.63 -5.27
CA ASP A 47 -6.92 8.05 -4.91
C ASP A 47 -6.14 8.35 -3.64
N ARG A 48 -6.38 7.58 -2.58
CA ARG A 48 -5.79 7.82 -1.27
C ARG A 48 -4.34 7.36 -1.18
N SER A 49 -3.90 6.43 -2.03
CA SER A 49 -2.50 5.99 -2.15
C SER A 49 -1.73 6.68 -3.28
N THR A 50 -2.35 7.62 -3.99
CA THR A 50 -1.76 8.37 -5.12
C THR A 50 -1.25 7.47 -6.25
N GLN A 51 -2.01 6.40 -6.58
CA GLN A 51 -1.65 5.48 -7.64
C GLN A 51 -2.44 5.77 -8.93
N PRO A 52 -1.78 5.76 -10.10
CA PRO A 52 -2.41 6.13 -11.35
C PRO A 52 -3.27 5.00 -11.91
N LEU A 53 -4.54 5.29 -12.22
CA LEU A 53 -5.44 4.41 -12.96
C LEU A 53 -6.14 5.17 -14.08
N LEU A 54 -6.33 4.54 -15.24
CA LEU A 54 -7.13 5.05 -16.34
C LEU A 54 -8.41 4.21 -16.46
N LEU A 55 -9.56 4.76 -16.08
CA LEU A 55 -10.85 4.07 -16.08
C LEU A 55 -11.60 4.47 -17.35
N LEU A 56 -11.68 3.53 -18.29
CA LEU A 56 -12.33 3.68 -19.60
C LEU A 56 -13.66 2.93 -19.55
N THR A 57 -14.74 3.64 -19.23
CA THR A 57 -16.05 3.02 -19.03
C THR A 57 -16.98 3.31 -20.20
N ALA A 58 -17.47 2.27 -20.86
CA ALA A 58 -18.49 2.42 -21.87
C ALA A 58 -19.80 2.94 -21.24
N ASP A 59 -20.54 3.77 -21.97
CA ASP A 59 -21.84 4.29 -21.53
C ASP A 59 -22.86 4.30 -22.67
N ARG A 60 -24.10 4.51 -22.32
CA ARG A 60 -25.19 4.78 -23.25
C ARG A 60 -25.19 6.26 -23.65
N PRO A 61 -25.63 6.59 -24.88
CA PRO A 61 -25.72 7.98 -25.31
C PRO A 61 -26.71 8.77 -24.48
N GLN A 62 -26.52 10.09 -24.40
CA GLN A 62 -27.31 11.00 -23.56
C GLN A 62 -28.83 10.87 -23.75
N ARG A 63 -29.31 10.61 -24.99
CA ARG A 63 -30.74 10.43 -25.28
C ARG A 63 -31.40 9.26 -24.56
N LEU A 64 -30.60 8.27 -24.07
CA LEU A 64 -31.08 7.11 -23.32
C LEU A 64 -30.97 7.29 -21.80
N LYS A 65 -30.45 8.40 -21.32
CA LYS A 65 -30.40 8.71 -19.90
C LYS A 65 -31.79 9.07 -19.36
N GLU A 66 -32.08 8.65 -18.14
CA GLU A 66 -33.31 8.99 -17.39
C GLU A 66 -34.65 8.58 -18.06
N CYS A 67 -34.61 7.65 -19.00
CA CYS A 67 -35.80 7.14 -19.70
C CYS A 67 -36.10 5.65 -19.42
N GLY A 68 -35.41 5.02 -18.46
CA GLY A 68 -35.58 3.60 -18.11
C GLY A 68 -34.91 2.64 -19.10
N ALA A 69 -33.99 3.14 -19.92
CA ALA A 69 -33.24 2.27 -20.84
C ALA A 69 -32.36 1.27 -20.03
N ASN A 70 -32.27 0.04 -20.59
CA ASN A 70 -31.56 -1.05 -19.93
C ASN A 70 -30.08 -0.70 -19.67
N GLN A 71 -29.59 -1.01 -18.46
CA GLN A 71 -28.19 -0.82 -18.02
C GLN A 71 -27.71 0.65 -18.17
N THR A 72 -28.61 1.61 -17.99
CA THR A 72 -28.35 3.04 -18.11
C THR A 72 -28.56 3.73 -16.77
N VAL A 73 -27.50 4.31 -16.24
CA VAL A 73 -27.45 5.03 -14.95
C VAL A 73 -26.56 6.27 -15.10
N ASN A 74 -26.55 7.15 -14.10
CA ASN A 74 -25.68 8.34 -14.09
C ASN A 74 -24.28 7.96 -13.63
N GLN A 75 -23.65 7.01 -14.34
CA GLN A 75 -22.36 6.42 -13.96
C GLN A 75 -21.18 7.40 -14.03
N GLU A 76 -21.29 8.46 -14.82
CA GLU A 76 -20.31 9.55 -14.90
C GLU A 76 -20.06 10.22 -13.54
N ARG A 77 -20.98 10.06 -12.58
CA ARG A 77 -20.90 10.64 -11.25
C ARG A 77 -20.35 9.68 -10.18
N PHE A 78 -20.32 8.39 -10.45
CA PHE A 78 -19.97 7.39 -9.42
C PHE A 78 -18.54 7.54 -8.90
N LEU A 79 -17.60 7.86 -9.80
CA LEU A 79 -16.18 7.90 -9.50
C LEU A 79 -15.65 9.35 -9.30
N LEU A 80 -16.46 10.34 -9.59
CA LEU A 80 -16.09 11.76 -9.56
C LEU A 80 -15.40 12.20 -8.25
N PRO A 81 -15.85 11.80 -7.04
CA PRO A 81 -15.22 12.24 -5.79
C PRO A 81 -13.81 11.67 -5.55
N ALA A 82 -13.44 10.62 -6.28
CA ALA A 82 -12.19 9.89 -6.08
C ALA A 82 -11.23 9.96 -7.29
N CYS A 83 -11.61 10.66 -8.36
CA CYS A 83 -10.76 10.84 -9.54
C CYS A 83 -10.08 12.21 -9.55
N ARG A 84 -8.85 12.27 -10.10
CA ARG A 84 -8.12 13.53 -10.33
C ARG A 84 -8.76 14.34 -11.44
N TRP A 85 -9.29 13.65 -12.42
CA TRP A 85 -9.94 14.24 -13.58
C TRP A 85 -11.00 13.28 -14.14
N CYS A 86 -12.10 13.85 -14.65
CA CYS A 86 -13.18 13.10 -15.24
C CYS A 86 -13.60 13.74 -16.55
N TRP A 87 -13.82 12.92 -17.56
CA TRP A 87 -14.33 13.37 -18.85
C TRP A 87 -15.58 12.57 -19.24
N SER A 88 -16.60 13.30 -19.69
CA SER A 88 -17.88 12.72 -20.13
C SER A 88 -18.57 13.56 -21.23
N ASP A 89 -17.83 14.47 -21.84
CA ASP A 89 -18.38 15.48 -22.78
C ASP A 89 -18.36 14.99 -24.22
N ALA A 90 -19.18 13.97 -24.53
CA ALA A 90 -19.40 13.51 -25.89
C ALA A 90 -20.88 13.14 -26.10
N PRO A 91 -21.80 14.13 -26.19
CA PRO A 91 -23.22 13.85 -26.38
C PRO A 91 -23.54 13.01 -27.62
N ALA A 92 -22.74 13.15 -28.68
CA ALA A 92 -22.83 12.40 -29.93
C ALA A 92 -21.96 11.13 -29.97
N GLY A 93 -21.30 10.77 -28.84
CA GLY A 93 -20.35 9.67 -28.78
C GLY A 93 -18.96 10.01 -29.36
N LEU A 94 -18.03 9.05 -29.24
CA LEU A 94 -16.65 9.23 -29.69
C LEU A 94 -16.50 9.35 -31.22
N HIS A 95 -17.46 8.83 -32.00
CA HIS A 95 -17.39 8.93 -33.46
C HIS A 95 -17.53 10.35 -34.02
N GLY A 96 -17.93 11.31 -33.18
CA GLY A 96 -17.90 12.73 -33.51
C GLY A 96 -16.53 13.37 -33.36
N GLN A 97 -15.56 12.67 -32.77
CA GLN A 97 -14.21 13.16 -32.48
C GLN A 97 -13.25 12.77 -33.61
N ASN A 98 -12.42 13.71 -34.04
CA ASN A 98 -11.33 13.40 -34.97
C ASN A 98 -10.10 12.82 -34.22
N VAL A 99 -9.12 12.31 -34.98
CA VAL A 99 -7.93 11.67 -34.41
C VAL A 99 -7.13 12.61 -33.49
N GLU A 100 -7.02 13.87 -33.85
CA GLU A 100 -6.27 14.87 -33.06
C GLU A 100 -6.96 15.13 -31.70
N GLN A 101 -8.28 15.20 -31.69
CA GLN A 101 -9.08 15.35 -30.46
C GLN A 101 -8.95 14.11 -29.56
N LEU A 102 -8.98 12.91 -30.12
CA LEU A 102 -8.80 11.65 -29.36
C LEU A 102 -7.38 11.54 -28.78
N LEU A 103 -6.37 11.95 -29.54
CA LEU A 103 -4.98 12.00 -29.05
C LEU A 103 -4.80 13.03 -27.94
N GLY A 104 -5.38 14.21 -28.09
CA GLY A 104 -5.38 15.24 -27.06
C GLY A 104 -6.05 14.75 -25.77
N LEU A 105 -7.22 14.10 -25.88
CA LEU A 105 -7.94 13.50 -24.76
C LEU A 105 -7.10 12.43 -24.03
N ALA A 106 -6.45 11.55 -24.79
CA ALA A 106 -5.60 10.51 -24.23
C ALA A 106 -4.39 11.09 -23.49
N GLN A 107 -3.78 12.14 -24.06
CA GLN A 107 -2.63 12.81 -23.44
C GLN A 107 -3.04 13.56 -22.16
N GLU A 108 -4.18 14.22 -22.15
CA GLU A 108 -4.72 14.92 -20.98
C GLU A 108 -5.01 13.93 -19.86
N ALA A 109 -5.72 12.82 -20.18
CA ALA A 109 -6.00 11.75 -19.24
C ALA A 109 -4.72 11.15 -18.62
N TRP A 110 -3.73 10.89 -19.46
CA TRP A 110 -2.43 10.37 -19.02
C TRP A 110 -1.70 11.34 -18.09
N THR A 111 -1.68 12.61 -18.45
CA THR A 111 -1.03 13.65 -17.64
C THR A 111 -1.67 13.77 -16.26
N HIS A 112 -3.00 13.80 -16.19
CA HIS A 112 -3.71 13.85 -14.92
C HIS A 112 -3.52 12.58 -14.08
N ALA A 113 -3.43 11.40 -14.72
CA ALA A 113 -3.19 10.15 -14.01
C ALA A 113 -1.81 10.10 -13.35
N LEU A 114 -0.77 10.58 -14.03
CA LEU A 114 0.59 10.62 -13.49
C LEU A 114 0.86 11.80 -12.54
N GLY A 115 -0.06 12.76 -12.49
CA GLY A 115 0.04 13.95 -11.67
C GLY A 115 0.50 15.19 -12.43
N THR A 116 0.13 16.33 -11.91
CA THR A 116 0.46 17.68 -12.42
C THR A 116 1.17 18.47 -11.33
N ALA A 117 1.59 19.70 -11.63
CA ALA A 117 2.13 20.61 -10.61
C ALA A 117 1.12 20.88 -9.46
N GLU A 118 -0.17 20.74 -9.73
CA GLU A 118 -1.25 21.07 -8.80
C GLU A 118 -1.88 19.82 -8.13
N SER A 119 -1.59 18.62 -8.63
CA SER A 119 -2.21 17.39 -8.16
C SER A 119 -1.25 16.21 -8.24
N ALA A 120 -1.15 15.44 -7.15
CA ALA A 120 -0.45 14.16 -7.15
C ALA A 120 -1.11 13.17 -8.12
N ALA A 121 -0.36 12.12 -8.51
CA ALA A 121 -0.88 11.01 -9.30
C ALA A 121 -2.16 10.42 -8.70
N GLY A 122 -2.99 9.82 -9.53
CA GLY A 122 -4.22 9.18 -9.07
C GLY A 122 -5.12 8.71 -10.21
N PRO A 123 -6.31 8.20 -9.91
CA PRO A 123 -7.24 7.69 -10.89
C PRO A 123 -7.87 8.81 -11.75
N VAL A 124 -8.12 8.48 -13.01
CA VAL A 124 -8.78 9.32 -14.01
C VAL A 124 -9.90 8.51 -14.65
N HIS A 125 -11.05 9.15 -14.88
CA HIS A 125 -12.23 8.50 -15.44
C HIS A 125 -12.65 9.14 -16.77
N LEU A 126 -12.67 8.33 -17.82
CA LEU A 126 -13.26 8.66 -19.11
C LEU A 126 -14.55 7.85 -19.29
N ASN A 127 -15.68 8.52 -19.21
CA ASN A 127 -16.99 7.95 -19.48
C ASN A 127 -17.30 8.10 -20.96
N LEU A 128 -17.34 6.98 -21.69
CA LEU A 128 -17.30 6.92 -23.14
C LEU A 128 -18.65 6.47 -23.70
N PRO A 129 -19.55 7.37 -24.12
CA PRO A 129 -20.82 7.00 -24.70
C PRO A 129 -20.65 6.44 -26.12
N PHE A 130 -21.32 5.32 -26.41
CA PHE A 130 -21.34 4.67 -27.72
C PHE A 130 -22.77 4.55 -28.26
N GLU A 131 -22.94 4.83 -29.54
CA GLU A 131 -24.16 4.55 -30.31
C GLU A 131 -24.11 3.16 -30.95
N GLU A 132 -25.29 2.59 -31.25
CA GLU A 132 -25.39 1.36 -32.03
C GLU A 132 -25.07 1.61 -33.51
N PRO A 133 -24.46 0.64 -34.21
CA PRO A 133 -24.11 -0.72 -33.76
C PRO A 133 -22.84 -0.76 -32.93
N LEU A 134 -22.86 -1.54 -31.84
CA LEU A 134 -21.72 -1.65 -30.87
C LEU A 134 -20.62 -2.62 -31.36
N HIS A 135 -20.80 -3.28 -32.50
CA HIS A 135 -19.82 -4.21 -33.07
C HIS A 135 -19.45 -3.79 -34.49
N ALA A 136 -18.21 -3.98 -34.83
CA ALA A 136 -17.74 -3.72 -36.18
C ALA A 136 -18.43 -4.67 -37.20
N SER A 137 -18.83 -4.14 -38.35
CA SER A 137 -19.42 -4.91 -39.44
C SER A 137 -18.42 -5.78 -40.23
N ALA A 138 -17.12 -5.47 -40.09
CA ALA A 138 -16.01 -6.28 -40.57
C ALA A 138 -14.88 -6.20 -39.53
N PHE A 139 -14.21 -7.31 -39.25
CA PHE A 139 -12.93 -7.33 -38.56
C PHE A 139 -11.86 -6.75 -39.51
N ASP A 140 -11.78 -5.45 -39.60
CA ASP A 140 -10.53 -4.82 -40.01
C ASP A 140 -9.51 -5.20 -38.92
N SER A 141 -8.43 -5.87 -39.32
CA SER A 141 -7.42 -6.34 -38.39
C SER A 141 -6.99 -5.17 -37.51
N ALA A 142 -6.97 -5.34 -36.18
CA ALA A 142 -6.56 -4.30 -35.26
C ALA A 142 -5.15 -3.74 -35.59
N GLU A 143 -4.35 -4.50 -36.34
CA GLU A 143 -3.06 -4.09 -36.90
C GLU A 143 -3.18 -2.93 -37.91
N SER A 144 -4.28 -2.81 -38.64
CA SER A 144 -4.48 -1.70 -39.59
C SER A 144 -4.87 -0.38 -38.92
N LEU A 145 -5.32 -0.42 -37.65
CA LEU A 145 -5.71 0.75 -36.86
C LEU A 145 -4.60 1.26 -35.95
N LEU A 146 -3.55 0.46 -35.72
CA LEU A 146 -2.42 0.89 -34.95
C LEU A 146 -1.55 1.82 -35.81
N PRO A 147 -1.19 3.01 -35.32
CA PRO A 147 -0.21 3.84 -36.01
C PRO A 147 1.07 3.03 -36.21
N SER A 148 1.64 3.08 -37.41
CA SER A 148 2.85 2.36 -37.82
C SER A 148 4.10 2.68 -37.01
N ALA A 149 4.05 3.65 -36.11
CA ALA A 149 5.02 3.90 -35.07
C ALA A 149 4.28 4.01 -33.72
N PRO A 150 4.83 3.45 -32.62
CA PRO A 150 4.27 3.71 -31.31
C PRO A 150 4.20 5.24 -31.14
N LEU A 151 2.98 5.75 -30.91
CA LEU A 151 2.81 7.11 -30.46
C LEU A 151 3.67 7.24 -29.20
N ARG A 152 4.86 7.83 -29.35
CA ARG A 152 5.59 8.32 -28.21
C ARG A 152 4.75 9.49 -27.71
N ILE A 153 3.81 9.20 -26.82
CA ILE A 153 3.42 10.19 -25.84
C ILE A 153 4.76 10.52 -25.23
N SER A 154 5.31 11.68 -25.58
CA SER A 154 6.40 12.22 -24.80
C SER A 154 5.83 12.28 -23.40
N ALA A 155 6.00 11.20 -22.62
CA ALA A 155 6.21 11.43 -21.24
C ALA A 155 7.27 12.53 -21.30
N SER A 156 6.88 13.76 -21.09
CA SER A 156 7.74 14.58 -20.33
C SER A 156 7.91 13.75 -19.05
N THR A 157 8.86 12.84 -19.05
CA THR A 157 9.75 12.63 -17.94
C THR A 157 10.33 14.02 -17.76
N GLY A 158 9.40 14.95 -17.41
CA GLY A 158 9.85 16.09 -16.70
C GLY A 158 10.57 15.42 -15.54
N ASP A 159 11.84 15.55 -15.51
CA ASP A 159 12.37 16.27 -14.38
C ASP A 159 11.34 17.39 -14.16
N HIS A 160 10.22 17.02 -13.56
CA HIS A 160 9.43 17.89 -12.73
C HIS A 160 10.28 18.06 -11.45
N ALA A 161 11.51 18.47 -11.63
CA ALA A 161 12.06 19.56 -10.89
C ALA A 161 10.93 20.58 -11.05
N ILE A 162 10.02 20.54 -10.05
CA ILE A 162 9.04 21.59 -9.84
C ILE A 162 9.93 22.83 -9.82
N ASP A 163 10.09 23.46 -10.99
CA ASP A 163 10.64 24.80 -11.12
C ASP A 163 9.55 25.77 -10.62
N GLN A 164 9.00 25.42 -9.43
CA GLN A 164 8.56 26.42 -8.52
C GLN A 164 9.87 27.09 -8.14
N THR A 165 10.06 28.30 -8.60
CA THR A 165 10.85 29.31 -7.89
C THR A 165 10.19 29.42 -6.51
N VAL A 166 10.51 28.44 -5.66
CA VAL A 166 10.03 28.35 -4.29
C VAL A 166 10.55 29.61 -3.65
N ASP A 167 9.64 30.44 -3.20
CA ASP A 167 10.02 31.56 -2.35
C ASP A 167 10.77 30.96 -1.15
N ALA A 168 12.09 31.03 -1.18
CA ALA A 168 12.97 30.42 -0.17
C ALA A 168 12.63 30.96 1.25
N ALA A 169 11.92 32.08 1.32
CA ALA A 169 11.42 32.66 2.57
C ALA A 169 10.23 31.91 3.17
N ALA A 170 9.54 31.06 2.41
CA ALA A 170 8.36 30.29 2.85
C ALA A 170 8.68 28.82 3.21
N LEU A 171 9.91 28.35 3.00
CA LEU A 171 10.30 26.97 3.31
C LEU A 171 10.41 26.75 4.82
N PRO A 172 9.71 25.76 5.38
CA PRO A 172 9.88 25.43 6.79
C PRO A 172 11.28 24.85 7.02
N LEU A 173 12.00 25.42 7.97
CA LEU A 173 13.37 25.06 8.30
C LEU A 173 13.40 24.21 9.57
N LEU A 174 14.19 23.12 9.54
CA LEU A 174 14.56 22.35 10.71
C LEU A 174 16.06 22.54 10.98
N LYS A 175 16.44 22.54 12.25
CA LYS A 175 17.81 22.81 12.69
C LYS A 175 18.54 21.50 12.93
N THR A 176 19.57 21.22 12.13
CA THR A 176 20.34 19.96 12.22
C THR A 176 21.20 19.86 13.48
N ASP A 177 21.52 20.97 14.13
CA ASP A 177 22.25 21.05 15.40
C ASP A 177 21.38 20.82 16.65
N GLN A 178 20.08 20.67 16.48
CA GLN A 178 19.14 20.39 17.56
C GLN A 178 18.61 18.95 17.49
N PRO A 179 18.22 18.35 18.64
CA PRO A 179 17.64 17.02 18.65
C PRO A 179 16.39 16.91 17.79
N GLY A 180 16.30 15.83 17.03
CA GLY A 180 15.13 15.55 16.19
C GLY A 180 15.01 14.07 15.88
N VAL A 181 13.90 13.70 15.26
CA VAL A 181 13.61 12.35 14.78
C VAL A 181 12.99 12.42 13.39
N VAL A 182 13.34 11.47 12.53
CA VAL A 182 12.70 11.28 11.23
C VAL A 182 11.68 10.14 11.35
N ILE A 183 10.45 10.38 10.94
CA ILE A 183 9.38 9.39 10.90
C ILE A 183 8.95 9.23 9.45
N ALA A 184 9.33 8.11 8.84
CA ALA A 184 8.97 7.79 7.46
C ALA A 184 7.77 6.84 7.45
N GLY A 185 6.62 7.34 7.04
CA GLY A 185 5.40 6.56 6.81
C GLY A 185 5.38 5.91 5.41
N PRO A 186 4.25 5.33 5.00
CA PRO A 186 4.10 4.77 3.66
C PRO A 186 4.48 5.77 2.57
N TRP A 187 5.41 5.37 1.70
CA TRP A 187 5.81 6.20 0.57
C TRP A 187 4.72 6.23 -0.50
N ARG A 188 4.39 7.40 -0.99
CA ARG A 188 3.30 7.64 -1.96
C ARG A 188 3.78 8.29 -3.26
N GLY A 189 5.08 8.26 -3.54
CA GLY A 189 5.62 8.70 -4.82
C GLY A 189 5.49 7.62 -5.91
N LEU A 190 5.80 7.98 -7.14
CA LEU A 190 5.89 7.04 -8.24
C LEU A 190 7.29 6.42 -8.35
N MET A 191 7.39 5.20 -8.84
CA MET A 191 8.64 4.43 -8.96
C MET A 191 9.82 5.20 -9.58
N PRO A 192 9.64 6.05 -10.61
CA PRO A 192 10.73 6.83 -11.15
C PRO A 192 11.40 7.78 -10.14
N SER A 193 10.67 8.28 -9.14
CA SER A 193 11.20 9.20 -8.11
C SER A 193 11.82 8.49 -6.91
N LEU A 194 11.73 7.16 -6.80
CA LEU A 194 12.15 6.41 -5.61
C LEU A 194 13.64 6.56 -5.30
N SER A 195 14.50 6.56 -6.32
CA SER A 195 15.95 6.70 -6.12
C SER A 195 16.32 8.08 -5.55
N SER A 196 15.72 9.14 -6.09
CA SER A 196 15.89 10.51 -5.59
C SER A 196 15.40 10.66 -4.15
N TYR A 197 14.22 10.12 -3.84
CA TYR A 197 13.68 10.09 -2.48
C TYR A 197 14.64 9.40 -1.49
N ARG A 198 15.13 8.21 -1.82
CA ARG A 198 16.07 7.45 -0.96
C ARG A 198 17.37 8.19 -0.72
N SER A 199 17.94 8.77 -1.77
CA SER A 199 19.17 9.56 -1.68
C SER A 199 18.99 10.81 -0.81
N ALA A 200 17.87 11.48 -0.94
CA ALA A 200 17.55 12.66 -0.15
C ALA A 200 17.39 12.31 1.35
N VAL A 201 16.65 11.24 1.67
CA VAL A 201 16.49 10.80 3.08
C VAL A 201 17.84 10.40 3.67
N ARG A 202 18.69 9.63 2.95
CA ARG A 202 20.05 9.30 3.41
C ARG A 202 20.85 10.55 3.72
N ARG A 203 20.87 11.51 2.81
CA ARG A 203 21.58 12.78 2.99
C ARG A 203 21.11 13.53 4.23
N TRP A 204 19.78 13.60 4.48
CA TRP A 204 19.28 14.24 5.70
C TRP A 204 19.76 13.55 6.96
N LEU A 205 19.71 12.22 7.01
CA LEU A 205 20.15 11.44 8.17
C LEU A 205 21.66 11.63 8.44
N GLU A 206 22.47 11.71 7.38
CA GLU A 206 23.91 11.94 7.47
C GLU A 206 24.26 13.34 8.03
N ILE A 207 23.53 14.38 7.61
CA ILE A 207 23.81 15.75 8.06
C ILE A 207 23.21 16.08 9.41
N SER A 208 22.07 15.47 9.78
CA SER A 208 21.38 15.75 11.05
C SER A 208 21.82 14.82 12.19
N GLY A 209 22.20 13.58 11.87
CA GLY A 209 22.44 12.54 12.87
C GLY A 209 21.16 12.06 13.58
N TRP A 210 19.97 12.41 13.04
CA TRP A 210 18.71 12.05 13.67
C TRP A 210 18.38 10.58 13.51
N PRO A 211 17.78 9.93 14.55
CA PRO A 211 17.26 8.57 14.39
C PRO A 211 16.07 8.53 13.43
N LEU A 212 15.92 7.37 12.76
CA LEU A 212 14.87 7.09 11.79
C LEU A 212 13.90 6.03 12.32
N PHE A 213 12.60 6.38 12.37
CA PHE A 213 11.48 5.47 12.56
C PHE A 213 10.81 5.24 11.21
N ALA A 214 11.01 4.10 10.59
CA ALA A 214 10.46 3.81 9.27
C ALA A 214 9.32 2.78 9.34
N ASP A 215 8.24 3.07 8.62
CA ASP A 215 7.22 2.08 8.27
C ASP A 215 7.80 1.06 7.27
N PRO A 216 7.41 -0.22 7.28
CA PRO A 216 7.79 -1.18 6.25
C PRO A 216 7.48 -0.70 4.83
N LEU A 217 6.45 0.13 4.68
CA LEU A 217 6.01 0.70 3.40
C LEU A 217 6.69 2.02 3.04
N ALA A 218 7.65 2.49 3.82
CA ALA A 218 8.41 3.71 3.54
C ALA A 218 9.35 3.57 2.32
N ALA A 219 9.50 2.36 1.79
CA ALA A 219 10.37 2.01 0.65
C ALA A 219 11.84 2.41 0.83
N LEU A 220 12.30 2.50 2.09
CA LEU A 220 13.66 2.91 2.47
C LEU A 220 14.56 1.69 2.70
N PRO A 221 15.84 1.75 2.30
CA PRO A 221 16.79 0.66 2.51
C PRO A 221 17.11 0.44 4.00
N VAL A 222 17.50 -0.79 4.34
CA VAL A 222 17.76 -1.21 5.73
C VAL A 222 19.01 -0.54 6.32
N ASP A 223 19.99 -0.22 5.49
CA ASP A 223 21.32 0.30 5.84
C ASP A 223 21.38 1.82 6.08
N LEU A 224 20.23 2.48 6.23
CA LEU A 224 20.21 3.92 6.51
C LEU A 224 20.76 4.23 7.92
N PRO A 225 21.58 5.28 8.06
CA PRO A 225 22.13 5.66 9.35
C PRO A 225 21.04 6.02 10.36
N GLY A 226 21.23 5.64 11.62
CA GLY A 226 20.30 5.97 12.71
C GLY A 226 18.95 5.24 12.67
N ARG A 227 18.77 4.22 11.81
CA ARG A 227 17.52 3.46 11.73
C ARG A 227 17.29 2.64 12.99
N ILE A 228 16.13 2.81 13.61
CA ILE A 228 15.65 2.04 14.77
C ILE A 228 14.59 1.06 14.26
N HIS A 229 14.85 -0.24 14.37
CA HIS A 229 13.99 -1.27 13.76
C HIS A 229 12.75 -1.60 14.60
N HIS A 230 12.87 -1.55 15.93
CA HIS A 230 11.79 -1.86 16.86
C HIS A 230 11.25 -0.59 17.55
N TRP A 231 11.33 0.56 16.85
CA TRP A 231 10.95 1.87 17.38
C TRP A 231 9.54 1.88 18.01
N GLU A 232 8.60 1.13 17.47
CA GLU A 232 7.22 1.09 17.97
C GLU A 232 7.12 0.48 19.37
N LEU A 233 7.93 -0.52 19.67
CA LEU A 233 8.04 -1.13 21.00
C LEU A 233 8.78 -0.23 21.99
N LEU A 234 9.74 0.56 21.51
CA LEU A 234 10.62 1.40 22.33
C LEU A 234 10.07 2.78 22.62
N LEU A 235 9.01 3.26 21.96
CA LEU A 235 8.50 4.63 22.03
C LEU A 235 8.40 5.21 23.45
N GLU A 236 7.94 4.41 24.43
CA GLU A 236 7.73 4.86 25.80
C GLU A 236 9.01 4.83 26.65
N SER A 237 10.02 4.05 26.24
CA SER A 237 11.29 3.86 26.96
C SER A 237 12.43 4.73 26.41
N LEU A 238 12.24 5.38 25.25
CA LEU A 238 13.27 6.23 24.66
C LEU A 238 13.31 7.58 25.37
N PRO A 239 14.48 8.03 25.85
CA PRO A 239 14.64 9.37 26.41
C PRO A 239 14.59 10.40 25.27
N VAL A 240 13.55 11.23 25.25
CA VAL A 240 13.35 12.23 24.20
C VAL A 240 13.34 13.62 24.81
N PRO A 241 14.18 14.56 24.33
CA PRO A 241 14.13 15.94 24.75
C PRO A 241 12.75 16.57 24.50
N ALA A 242 12.29 17.44 25.39
CA ALA A 242 10.97 18.07 25.27
C ALA A 242 10.80 18.86 23.95
N ASN A 243 11.89 19.51 23.51
CA ASN A 243 11.95 20.31 22.29
C ASN A 243 12.39 19.52 21.04
N CYS A 244 12.33 18.19 21.06
CA CYS A 244 12.70 17.34 19.92
C CYS A 244 11.89 17.71 18.69
N GLN A 245 12.58 18.03 17.59
CA GLN A 245 11.97 18.32 16.31
C GLN A 245 11.51 17.01 15.63
N VAL A 246 10.52 17.06 14.77
CA VAL A 246 10.01 15.89 14.05
C VAL A 246 9.91 16.19 12.57
N LEU A 247 10.65 15.42 11.76
CA LEU A 247 10.48 15.37 10.31
C LEU A 247 9.63 14.16 9.95
N ARG A 248 8.43 14.40 9.43
CA ARG A 248 7.52 13.35 8.96
C ARG A 248 7.56 13.27 7.45
N LEU A 249 7.71 12.06 6.90
CA LEU A 249 7.70 11.78 5.46
C LEU A 249 6.47 10.95 5.14
N GLY A 250 5.50 11.53 4.43
CA GLY A 250 4.23 10.89 4.09
C GLY A 250 3.27 10.71 5.27
N PRO A 251 2.20 9.91 5.10
CA PRO A 251 1.22 9.66 6.15
C PRO A 251 1.83 8.91 7.33
N LEU A 252 1.16 8.93 8.48
CA LEU A 252 1.64 8.23 9.67
C LEU A 252 1.69 6.70 9.47
N PRO A 253 2.73 6.03 10.01
CA PRO A 253 2.70 4.59 10.23
C PRO A 253 1.47 4.11 10.98
N ALA A 254 1.10 2.82 10.82
CA ALA A 254 -0.09 2.23 11.44
C ALA A 254 0.08 1.98 12.95
N SER A 255 0.40 3.02 13.73
CA SER A 255 0.61 2.93 15.18
C SER A 255 -0.09 4.06 15.93
N ARG A 256 -1.11 3.71 16.74
CA ARG A 256 -1.76 4.67 17.65
C ARG A 256 -0.81 5.15 18.76
N ARG A 257 0.15 4.32 19.15
CA ARG A 257 1.17 4.70 20.13
C ARG A 257 2.05 5.83 19.60
N LEU A 258 2.40 5.78 18.31
CA LEU A 258 3.12 6.87 17.66
C LEU A 258 2.29 8.16 17.63
N GLU A 259 1.00 8.08 17.37
CA GLU A 259 0.11 9.25 17.41
C GLU A 259 0.11 9.90 18.80
N SER A 260 -0.07 9.11 19.85
CA SER A 260 -0.01 9.60 21.25
C SER A 260 1.37 10.16 21.60
N TRP A 261 2.44 9.51 21.15
CA TRP A 261 3.81 9.99 21.34
C TRP A 261 4.03 11.34 20.66
N LEU A 262 3.58 11.52 19.42
CA LEU A 262 3.67 12.79 18.70
C LEU A 262 2.90 13.91 19.39
N GLN A 263 1.70 13.62 19.90
CA GLN A 263 0.87 14.59 20.63
C GLN A 263 1.53 15.09 21.94
N SER A 264 2.44 14.32 22.49
CA SER A 264 3.20 14.69 23.69
C SER A 264 4.49 15.49 23.40
N ARG A 265 4.77 15.84 22.13
CA ARG A 265 5.97 16.59 21.73
C ARG A 265 5.65 18.06 21.54
N GLU A 266 6.54 18.92 22.05
CA GLU A 266 6.44 20.39 21.98
C GLU A 266 7.29 20.96 20.84
N GLY A 267 8.17 20.15 20.25
CA GLY A 267 9.08 20.58 19.18
C GLY A 267 8.39 20.81 17.85
N THR A 268 9.05 21.54 16.97
CA THR A 268 8.56 21.79 15.60
C THR A 268 8.32 20.47 14.86
N GLN A 269 7.15 20.32 14.26
CA GLN A 269 6.80 19.19 13.39
C GLN A 269 6.64 19.65 11.95
N LEU A 270 7.33 19.00 11.03
CA LEU A 270 7.23 19.22 9.59
C LEU A 270 6.80 17.93 8.92
N LEU A 271 5.79 18.01 8.04
CA LEU A 271 5.33 16.92 7.20
C LEU A 271 5.68 17.21 5.74
N ILE A 272 6.42 16.30 5.11
CA ILE A 272 6.74 16.37 3.69
C ILE A 272 5.96 15.28 2.94
N THR A 273 5.36 15.66 1.83
CA THR A 273 4.64 14.76 0.91
C THR A 273 5.24 14.84 -0.48
N GLU A 274 5.17 13.74 -1.24
CA GLU A 274 5.66 13.64 -2.61
C GLU A 274 4.54 14.06 -3.59
N GLY A 275 4.30 15.37 -3.71
CA GLY A 275 3.28 15.96 -4.60
C GLY A 275 1.85 16.02 -4.04
N GLU A 276 1.55 15.40 -2.91
CA GLU A 276 0.19 15.40 -2.34
C GLU A 276 -0.13 16.74 -1.67
N GLN A 277 -1.07 17.48 -2.26
CA GLN A 277 -1.49 18.80 -1.79
C GLN A 277 -2.54 18.71 -0.67
N ARG A 278 -3.33 17.63 -0.64
CA ARG A 278 -4.34 17.43 0.39
C ARG A 278 -3.66 17.26 1.74
N ARG A 279 -4.33 17.75 2.78
CA ARG A 279 -3.81 17.61 4.15
C ARG A 279 -3.73 16.15 4.56
N LEU A 280 -2.52 15.68 4.88
CA LEU A 280 -2.24 14.34 5.40
C LEU A 280 -1.96 14.29 6.90
N ASP A 281 -2.00 15.43 7.61
CA ASP A 281 -1.77 15.49 9.04
C ASP A 281 -3.07 15.32 9.84
N ALA A 282 -3.37 14.08 10.22
CA ALA A 282 -4.52 13.75 11.08
C ALA A 282 -4.46 14.41 12.47
N LEU A 283 -3.26 14.70 12.97
CA LEU A 283 -3.04 15.31 14.30
C LEU A 283 -3.11 16.83 14.28
N SER A 284 -3.08 17.46 13.12
CA SER A 284 -3.08 18.92 12.97
C SER A 284 -1.90 19.65 13.65
N MET A 285 -0.76 19.01 13.76
CA MET A 285 0.40 19.49 14.49
C MET A 285 1.56 19.92 13.60
N ALA A 286 1.62 19.38 12.37
CA ALA A 286 2.75 19.62 11.47
C ALA A 286 2.45 20.71 10.45
N GLN A 287 3.44 21.51 10.10
CA GLN A 287 3.44 22.29 8.89
C GLN A 287 3.66 21.34 7.71
N GLN A 288 2.80 21.36 6.68
CA GLN A 288 2.93 20.49 5.52
C GLN A 288 3.63 21.19 4.36
N TRP A 289 4.57 20.47 3.74
CA TRP A 289 5.26 20.82 2.50
C TRP A 289 5.02 19.72 1.45
N SER A 290 4.53 20.09 0.27
CA SER A 290 4.15 19.12 -0.77
C SER A 290 5.13 18.99 -1.94
N GLY A 291 6.23 19.72 -1.93
CA GLY A 291 7.22 19.72 -3.01
C GLY A 291 8.22 18.56 -3.00
N GLY A 292 8.00 17.52 -2.18
CA GLY A 292 8.89 16.36 -2.06
C GLY A 292 10.13 16.59 -1.20
N VAL A 293 10.67 15.50 -0.65
CA VAL A 293 11.81 15.57 0.28
C VAL A 293 13.11 15.99 -0.40
N ALA A 294 13.30 15.62 -1.67
CA ALA A 294 14.53 15.95 -2.40
C ALA A 294 14.70 17.47 -2.59
N SER A 295 13.64 18.16 -3.02
CA SER A 295 13.65 19.62 -3.18
C SER A 295 13.77 20.34 -1.85
N TRP A 296 13.09 19.83 -0.81
CA TRP A 296 13.17 20.42 0.52
C TRP A 296 14.58 20.35 1.10
N ILE A 297 15.26 19.20 1.02
CA ILE A 297 16.64 19.04 1.50
C ILE A 297 17.63 19.91 0.74
N ALA A 298 17.45 20.06 -0.58
CA ALA A 298 18.33 20.90 -1.39
C ALA A 298 18.33 22.37 -0.92
N ALA A 299 17.24 22.83 -0.34
CA ALA A 299 17.09 24.20 0.15
C ALA A 299 17.43 24.37 1.66
N GLN A 300 17.72 23.28 2.39
CA GLN A 300 18.07 23.36 3.83
C GLN A 300 19.51 23.86 4.02
N GLN A 301 19.68 24.72 5.03
CA GLN A 301 20.99 25.16 5.50
C GLN A 301 21.48 24.20 6.61
N GLN A 302 22.76 23.81 6.51
CA GLN A 302 23.38 23.01 7.56
C GLN A 302 23.84 23.92 8.69
N THR A 303 23.38 23.65 9.91
CA THR A 303 23.74 24.40 11.13
C THR A 303 24.72 23.65 12.04
N GLY A 304 25.06 22.41 11.71
CA GLY A 304 25.85 21.48 12.51
C GLY A 304 25.13 20.13 12.60
N GLN A 305 25.67 19.22 13.39
CA GLN A 305 25.07 17.91 13.65
C GLN A 305 24.59 17.83 15.10
N SER A 306 23.40 17.31 15.33
CA SER A 306 22.88 17.06 16.67
C SER A 306 23.72 16.01 17.39
N PRO A 307 23.91 16.10 18.73
CA PRO A 307 24.45 14.99 19.48
C PRO A 307 23.65 13.70 19.23
N PRO A 308 24.34 12.55 19.09
CA PRO A 308 23.66 11.29 18.82
C PRO A 308 22.73 10.93 19.98
N LEU A 309 21.52 10.48 19.64
CA LEU A 309 20.61 9.85 20.59
C LEU A 309 20.96 8.35 20.62
N ASP A 310 21.41 7.83 21.75
CA ASP A 310 21.90 6.45 21.87
C ASP A 310 20.73 5.43 21.96
N TRP A 311 19.90 5.44 20.92
CA TRP A 311 18.74 4.55 20.84
C TRP A 311 19.04 3.22 20.15
N MET A 312 20.15 3.16 19.40
CA MET A 312 20.54 1.94 18.66
C MET A 312 20.92 0.80 19.60
N VAL A 313 21.55 1.10 20.74
CA VAL A 313 21.90 0.08 21.76
C VAL A 313 20.63 -0.56 22.33
N LYS A 314 19.61 0.23 22.64
CA LYS A 314 18.31 -0.29 23.11
C LYS A 314 17.61 -1.13 22.05
N ASP A 315 17.67 -0.71 20.80
CA ASP A 315 17.09 -1.45 19.68
C ASP A 315 17.77 -2.83 19.50
N GLN A 316 19.10 -2.88 19.61
CA GLN A 316 19.84 -4.12 19.54
C GLN A 316 19.55 -5.06 20.73
N CYS A 317 19.52 -4.54 21.96
CA CYS A 317 19.17 -5.35 23.14
C CYS A 317 17.74 -5.94 23.00
N LEU A 318 16.80 -5.15 22.47
CA LEU A 318 15.45 -5.63 22.23
C LEU A 318 15.40 -6.69 21.13
N ALA A 319 16.21 -6.56 20.07
CA ALA A 319 16.29 -7.58 19.01
C ALA A 319 16.76 -8.93 19.60
N GLU A 320 17.81 -8.94 20.43
CA GLU A 320 18.31 -10.15 21.09
C GLU A 320 17.27 -10.79 22.04
N GLN A 321 16.48 -9.95 22.72
CA GLN A 321 15.37 -10.43 23.57
C GLN A 321 14.27 -11.06 22.73
N LEU A 322 13.91 -10.48 21.57
CA LEU A 322 12.90 -11.01 20.67
C LEU A 322 13.35 -12.34 20.02
N ASP A 323 14.62 -12.49 19.69
CA ASP A 323 15.18 -13.77 19.20
C ASP A 323 14.92 -14.92 20.17
N THR A 324 15.03 -14.64 21.48
CA THR A 324 14.76 -15.62 22.53
C THR A 324 13.26 -15.84 22.75
N SER A 325 12.46 -14.78 22.64
CA SER A 325 11.02 -14.81 22.97
C SER A 325 10.15 -15.34 21.82
N LEU A 326 10.64 -15.28 20.59
CA LEU A 326 9.95 -15.71 19.36
C LEU A 326 10.79 -16.74 18.58
N PRO A 327 11.08 -17.91 19.15
CA PRO A 327 11.92 -18.93 18.54
C PRO A 327 11.24 -19.53 17.29
N MET A 328 12.05 -20.14 16.43
CA MET A 328 11.61 -20.89 15.25
C MET A 328 11.17 -22.32 15.62
N ALA A 329 10.29 -22.43 16.60
CA ALA A 329 9.83 -23.73 17.12
C ALA A 329 8.44 -23.64 17.75
N GLY A 330 7.67 -24.72 17.63
CA GLY A 330 6.39 -24.89 18.30
C GLY A 330 5.20 -24.32 17.55
N GLN A 331 4.17 -23.94 18.30
CA GLN A 331 2.92 -23.46 17.73
C GLN A 331 3.10 -22.13 17.00
N ILE A 332 2.43 -21.99 15.87
CA ILE A 332 2.42 -20.76 15.09
C ILE A 332 1.63 -19.69 15.87
N SER A 333 2.22 -18.51 15.99
CA SER A 333 1.58 -17.30 16.49
C SER A 333 1.76 -16.16 15.49
N GLU A 334 0.81 -15.19 15.47
CA GLU A 334 0.91 -14.05 14.56
C GLU A 334 2.18 -13.20 14.82
N PRO A 335 2.56 -12.85 16.07
CA PRO A 335 3.83 -12.18 16.33
C PRO A 335 5.06 -13.01 15.92
N GLY A 336 5.06 -14.33 16.21
CA GLY A 336 6.13 -15.24 15.82
C GLY A 336 6.26 -15.35 14.31
N LEU A 337 5.15 -15.45 13.59
CA LEU A 337 5.12 -15.47 12.14
C LEU A 337 5.69 -14.16 11.55
N ALA A 338 5.24 -13.01 12.02
CA ALA A 338 5.73 -11.71 11.56
C ALA A 338 7.23 -11.52 11.84
N TYR A 339 7.75 -12.12 12.91
CA TYR A 339 9.17 -12.13 13.24
C TYR A 339 9.98 -13.07 12.35
N GLN A 340 9.51 -14.32 12.15
CA GLN A 340 10.26 -15.37 11.46
C GLN A 340 10.11 -15.34 9.93
N LEU A 341 8.93 -15.03 9.39
CA LEU A 341 8.65 -15.07 7.95
C LEU A 341 9.67 -14.25 7.13
N PRO A 342 10.02 -13.00 7.48
CA PRO A 342 11.01 -12.25 6.71
C PRO A 342 12.41 -12.87 6.72
N ARG A 343 12.74 -13.68 7.71
CA ARG A 343 14.04 -14.38 7.81
C ARG A 343 14.08 -15.66 6.97
N LEU A 344 12.92 -16.24 6.66
CA LEU A 344 12.77 -17.49 5.92
C LEU A 344 12.55 -17.28 4.42
N LEU A 345 11.98 -16.16 4.02
CA LEU A 345 11.76 -15.86 2.61
C LEU A 345 13.10 -15.57 1.90
N PRO A 346 13.25 -15.94 0.62
CA PRO A 346 14.42 -15.58 -0.17
C PRO A 346 14.74 -14.09 -0.12
N GLU A 347 16.02 -13.74 -0.16
CA GLU A 347 16.46 -12.35 -0.22
C GLU A 347 15.84 -11.61 -1.41
N GLY A 348 15.46 -10.37 -1.21
CA GLY A 348 14.86 -9.52 -2.26
C GLY A 348 13.42 -9.87 -2.65
N LEU A 349 12.86 -11.01 -2.17
CA LEU A 349 11.47 -11.36 -2.49
C LEU A 349 10.51 -10.32 -1.90
N PRO A 350 9.67 -9.67 -2.73
CA PRO A 350 8.71 -8.68 -2.24
C PRO A 350 7.56 -9.34 -1.45
N VAL A 351 6.99 -8.58 -0.54
CA VAL A 351 5.88 -9.03 0.31
C VAL A 351 4.73 -8.05 0.24
N MET A 352 3.53 -8.55 0.01
CA MET A 352 2.30 -7.80 0.24
C MET A 352 1.72 -8.18 1.61
N LEU A 353 1.43 -7.17 2.40
CA LEU A 353 0.85 -7.28 3.73
C LEU A 353 -0.62 -6.83 3.66
N ALA A 354 -1.55 -7.71 3.94
CA ALA A 354 -2.96 -7.34 4.01
C ALA A 354 -3.20 -6.29 5.11
N ALA A 355 -4.26 -5.52 4.97
CA ALA A 355 -4.74 -4.63 6.02
C ALA A 355 -5.07 -5.41 7.31
N SER A 356 -5.43 -4.71 8.39
CA SER A 356 -5.70 -5.29 9.72
C SER A 356 -4.41 -5.71 10.46
N SER A 357 -4.33 -6.94 11.02
CA SER A 357 -3.18 -7.41 11.80
C SER A 357 -1.89 -7.59 10.99
N PRO A 358 -1.88 -8.16 9.78
CA PRO A 358 -0.63 -8.48 9.08
C PRO A 358 0.34 -7.31 8.93
N VAL A 359 -0.12 -6.15 8.43
CA VAL A 359 0.73 -4.97 8.25
C VAL A 359 1.20 -4.38 9.58
N ARG A 360 0.39 -4.47 10.63
CA ARG A 360 0.73 -3.97 11.96
C ARG A 360 1.71 -4.89 12.68
N ASP A 361 1.51 -6.19 12.61
CA ASP A 361 2.44 -7.16 13.18
C ASP A 361 3.80 -7.11 12.49
N TRP A 362 3.82 -6.95 11.16
CA TRP A 362 5.06 -6.75 10.44
C TRP A 362 5.80 -5.48 10.91
N LEU A 363 5.10 -4.38 11.05
CA LEU A 363 5.65 -3.12 11.58
C LEU A 363 6.31 -3.30 12.96
N VAL A 364 5.69 -4.07 13.85
CA VAL A 364 6.11 -4.20 15.24
C VAL A 364 7.19 -5.26 15.43
N TRP A 365 7.04 -6.43 14.77
CA TRP A 365 7.83 -7.62 15.10
C TRP A 365 8.91 -7.96 14.09
N SER A 366 8.82 -7.58 12.82
CA SER A 366 9.71 -8.07 11.77
C SER A 366 11.18 -7.62 11.91
N GLY A 367 11.42 -6.50 12.53
CA GLY A 367 12.75 -5.97 12.79
C GLY A 367 13.54 -5.63 11.51
N SER A 368 14.87 -5.83 11.56
CA SER A 368 15.75 -5.55 10.42
C SER A 368 15.45 -6.43 9.21
N ALA A 369 15.14 -7.70 9.40
CA ALA A 369 14.82 -8.64 8.31
C ALA A 369 13.56 -8.22 7.52
N GLY A 370 12.55 -7.68 8.21
CA GLY A 370 11.35 -7.11 7.56
C GLY A 370 11.63 -5.78 6.86
N SER A 371 12.55 -5.00 7.41
CA SER A 371 12.95 -3.70 6.85
C SER A 371 13.76 -3.81 5.56
N ASP A 372 14.37 -4.95 5.29
CA ASP A 372 15.16 -5.21 4.07
C ASP A 372 14.31 -5.67 2.89
N ARG A 373 12.99 -5.70 3.07
CA ARG A 373 12.07 -6.19 2.04
C ARG A 373 11.24 -5.07 1.42
N ARG A 374 10.99 -5.19 0.12
CA ARG A 374 10.03 -4.34 -0.55
C ARG A 374 8.62 -4.77 -0.15
N CYS A 375 7.97 -3.95 0.67
CA CYS A 375 6.63 -4.22 1.18
C CYS A 375 5.57 -3.40 0.45
N PHE A 376 4.38 -4.01 0.28
CA PHE A 376 3.18 -3.41 -0.29
C PHE A 376 2.00 -3.62 0.66
N SER A 377 1.04 -2.72 0.68
CA SER A 377 -0.20 -2.85 1.45
C SER A 377 -1.22 -1.78 1.03
N PHE A 378 -2.45 -1.96 1.46
CA PHE A 378 -3.48 -0.93 1.42
C PHE A 378 -3.23 0.11 2.52
N ARG A 379 -2.78 1.30 2.14
CA ARG A 379 -2.58 2.43 3.08
C ARG A 379 -3.19 3.73 2.58
N GLY A 380 -4.05 3.66 1.60
CA GLY A 380 -4.95 4.72 1.18
C GLY A 380 -6.20 4.74 2.04
N ALA A 381 -7.16 3.89 1.75
CA ALA A 381 -8.38 3.66 2.53
C ALA A 381 -8.26 2.49 3.52
N SER A 382 -7.27 1.61 3.31
CA SER A 382 -6.96 0.47 4.18
C SER A 382 -8.09 -0.58 4.30
N GLY A 383 -8.80 -0.84 3.20
CA GLY A 383 -9.84 -1.87 3.10
C GLY A 383 -9.25 -3.29 3.08
N ILE A 384 -10.13 -4.29 3.16
CA ILE A 384 -9.80 -5.72 2.96
C ILE A 384 -10.28 -6.23 1.60
N ASP A 385 -11.11 -5.44 0.93
CA ASP A 385 -11.62 -5.69 -0.41
C ASP A 385 -10.46 -5.65 -1.42
N GLY A 386 -10.40 -6.60 -2.34
CA GLY A 386 -9.36 -6.67 -3.37
C GLY A 386 -7.97 -7.09 -2.91
N THR A 387 -7.82 -7.67 -1.72
CA THR A 387 -6.51 -8.09 -1.17
C THR A 387 -5.80 -9.09 -2.08
N LEU A 388 -6.49 -10.13 -2.53
CA LEU A 388 -5.93 -11.14 -3.42
C LEU A 388 -5.73 -10.60 -4.84
N SER A 389 -6.71 -9.84 -5.34
CA SER A 389 -6.67 -9.25 -6.68
C SER A 389 -5.49 -8.28 -6.85
N LEU A 390 -5.23 -7.43 -5.84
CA LEU A 390 -4.06 -6.53 -5.85
C LEU A 390 -2.75 -7.32 -5.81
N ALA A 391 -2.65 -8.38 -4.97
CA ALA A 391 -1.49 -9.24 -4.92
C ALA A 391 -1.20 -9.92 -6.26
N MET A 392 -2.24 -10.37 -6.97
CA MET A 392 -2.11 -10.90 -8.34
C MET A 392 -1.52 -9.85 -9.29
N GLY A 393 -2.02 -8.61 -9.24
CA GLY A 393 -1.51 -7.52 -10.07
C GLY A 393 -0.04 -7.17 -9.77
N LEU A 394 0.33 -7.13 -8.50
CA LEU A 394 1.72 -6.95 -8.08
C LEU A 394 2.62 -8.08 -8.62
N SER A 395 2.18 -9.34 -8.48
CA SER A 395 2.95 -10.51 -8.93
C SER A 395 3.08 -10.58 -10.45
N MET A 396 2.09 -10.11 -11.21
CA MET A 396 2.17 -10.02 -12.68
C MET A 396 3.30 -9.11 -13.16
N GLU A 397 3.59 -8.03 -12.43
CA GLU A 397 4.63 -7.06 -12.78
C GLU A 397 6.00 -7.37 -12.15
N LEU A 398 6.00 -7.90 -10.92
CA LEU A 398 7.22 -8.12 -10.14
C LEU A 398 7.78 -9.54 -10.27
N GLY A 399 6.97 -10.50 -10.74
CA GLY A 399 7.27 -11.91 -10.64
C GLY A 399 6.91 -12.48 -9.26
N PRO A 400 7.72 -13.39 -8.69
CA PRO A 400 7.42 -14.03 -7.41
C PRO A 400 7.13 -13.03 -6.29
N LEU A 401 6.00 -13.26 -5.59
CA LEU A 401 5.50 -12.41 -4.50
C LEU A 401 4.93 -13.29 -3.38
N THR A 402 5.10 -12.87 -2.14
CA THR A 402 4.38 -13.46 -1.00
C THR A 402 3.30 -12.49 -0.51
N LEU A 403 2.05 -12.97 -0.41
CA LEU A 403 0.95 -12.28 0.26
C LEU A 403 0.77 -12.84 1.68
N LEU A 404 0.92 -12.01 2.71
CA LEU A 404 0.53 -12.33 4.08
C LEU A 404 -0.85 -11.76 4.36
N THR A 405 -1.87 -12.60 4.61
CA THR A 405 -3.27 -12.18 4.74
C THR A 405 -3.99 -12.91 5.86
N GLY A 406 -5.04 -12.27 6.39
CA GLY A 406 -6.02 -12.91 7.30
C GLY A 406 -7.16 -13.58 6.53
N ASP A 407 -7.88 -14.46 7.24
CA ASP A 407 -9.00 -15.25 6.75
C ASP A 407 -10.15 -14.40 6.16
N LEU A 408 -10.60 -13.37 6.87
CA LEU A 408 -11.69 -12.50 6.39
C LEU A 408 -11.28 -11.71 5.15
N ALA A 409 -10.03 -11.25 5.05
CA ALA A 409 -9.56 -10.53 3.88
C ALA A 409 -9.46 -11.43 2.65
N LEU A 410 -9.00 -12.68 2.81
CA LEU A 410 -8.98 -13.65 1.73
C LEU A 410 -10.39 -14.02 1.26
N LEU A 411 -11.32 -14.28 2.19
CA LEU A 411 -12.70 -14.61 1.86
C LEU A 411 -13.45 -13.46 1.19
N HIS A 412 -13.19 -12.22 1.64
CA HIS A 412 -13.82 -11.03 1.05
C HIS A 412 -13.46 -10.84 -0.43
N ASP A 413 -12.26 -11.25 -0.82
CA ASP A 413 -11.76 -11.13 -2.21
C ASP A 413 -11.50 -12.50 -2.85
N SER A 414 -12.29 -13.52 -2.50
CA SER A 414 -12.12 -14.88 -3.05
C SER A 414 -12.24 -14.94 -4.57
N ASN A 415 -12.97 -14.00 -5.20
CA ASN A 415 -13.02 -13.87 -6.66
C ASN A 415 -11.66 -13.53 -7.29
N GLY A 416 -10.71 -13.03 -6.52
CA GLY A 416 -9.33 -12.84 -6.97
C GLY A 416 -8.66 -14.12 -7.48
N TRP A 417 -9.09 -15.30 -7.01
CA TRP A 417 -8.62 -16.57 -7.55
C TRP A 417 -8.96 -16.80 -9.03
N LEU A 418 -10.02 -16.15 -9.55
CA LEU A 418 -10.40 -16.22 -10.97
C LEU A 418 -9.38 -15.54 -11.90
N LEU A 419 -8.50 -14.69 -11.36
CA LEU A 419 -7.50 -13.96 -12.14
C LEU A 419 -6.28 -14.81 -12.51
N GLY A 420 -6.11 -15.99 -11.93
CA GLY A 420 -4.90 -16.76 -12.10
C GLY A 420 -5.10 -18.26 -12.29
N GLY A 421 -5.79 -18.94 -11.41
CA GLY A 421 -5.84 -20.39 -11.41
C GLY A 421 -4.44 -21.00 -11.51
N ARG A 422 -4.28 -22.08 -12.33
CA ARG A 422 -2.98 -22.74 -12.56
C ARG A 422 -2.04 -21.95 -13.47
N ASP A 423 -2.56 -21.06 -14.30
CA ASP A 423 -1.80 -20.25 -15.26
C ASP A 423 -1.53 -18.84 -14.72
N GLY A 424 -1.84 -18.60 -13.45
CA GLY A 424 -1.67 -17.31 -12.80
C GLY A 424 -0.20 -16.97 -12.46
N PRO A 425 0.04 -15.73 -11.99
CA PRO A 425 1.36 -15.28 -11.65
C PRO A 425 1.92 -16.04 -10.42
N PRO A 426 3.25 -16.06 -10.21
CA PRO A 426 3.88 -16.80 -9.11
C PRO A 426 3.62 -16.13 -7.76
N LEU A 427 2.43 -16.36 -7.20
CA LEU A 427 1.97 -15.79 -5.93
C LEU A 427 1.88 -16.85 -4.84
N LEU A 428 2.66 -16.70 -3.77
CA LEU A 428 2.50 -17.49 -2.55
C LEU A 428 1.60 -16.75 -1.55
N VAL A 429 0.42 -17.31 -1.25
CA VAL A 429 -0.48 -16.79 -0.22
C VAL A 429 -0.22 -17.50 1.11
N VAL A 430 0.23 -16.75 2.11
CA VAL A 430 0.38 -17.18 3.50
C VAL A 430 -0.84 -16.66 4.28
N LEU A 431 -1.76 -17.57 4.56
CA LEU A 431 -3.03 -17.28 5.22
C LEU A 431 -2.92 -17.51 6.72
N ILE A 432 -3.16 -16.47 7.49
CA ILE A 432 -3.40 -16.53 8.93
C ILE A 432 -4.88 -16.84 9.13
N ASP A 433 -5.19 -18.06 9.56
CA ASP A 433 -6.54 -18.52 9.87
C ASP A 433 -6.72 -18.54 11.39
N ASN A 434 -7.16 -17.41 11.92
CA ASN A 434 -7.29 -17.18 13.36
C ASN A 434 -8.75 -17.18 13.84
N GLY A 435 -9.71 -17.53 12.98
CA GLY A 435 -11.14 -17.56 13.28
C GLY A 435 -11.77 -16.17 13.31
N GLY A 436 -11.36 -15.28 12.40
CA GLY A 436 -12.04 -14.01 12.13
C GLY A 436 -11.26 -12.76 12.53
N GLY A 437 -11.94 -11.70 12.98
CA GLY A 437 -11.40 -10.37 13.23
C GLY A 437 -10.48 -10.27 14.45
N GLY A 438 -9.33 -10.95 14.44
CA GLY A 438 -8.37 -10.97 15.54
C GLY A 438 -7.84 -9.59 15.98
N ILE A 439 -7.90 -8.59 15.10
CA ILE A 439 -7.53 -7.22 15.45
C ILE A 439 -8.39 -6.64 16.58
N PHE A 440 -9.65 -7.03 16.67
CA PHE A 440 -10.56 -6.51 17.70
C PHE A 440 -10.23 -7.01 19.11
N GLU A 441 -9.51 -8.15 19.26
CA GLU A 441 -8.97 -8.60 20.54
C GLU A 441 -7.88 -7.68 21.13
N GLN A 442 -7.35 -6.77 20.31
CA GLN A 442 -6.30 -5.82 20.69
C GLN A 442 -6.85 -4.44 21.06
N ILE A 443 -8.13 -4.19 20.81
CA ILE A 443 -8.76 -2.90 21.10
C ILE A 443 -9.29 -2.92 22.53
N PRO A 444 -8.90 -1.95 23.40
CA PRO A 444 -9.51 -1.82 24.71
C PRO A 444 -11.02 -1.58 24.58
N MET A 445 -11.81 -2.47 25.12
CA MET A 445 -13.28 -2.41 25.14
C MET A 445 -13.80 -2.81 26.52
N GLU A 446 -14.97 -2.30 26.89
CA GLU A 446 -15.72 -2.84 28.01
C GLU A 446 -16.02 -4.33 27.76
N PRO A 447 -15.99 -5.17 28.80
CA PRO A 447 -16.28 -6.59 28.66
C PRO A 447 -17.67 -6.83 28.05
N ILE A 448 -17.70 -7.55 26.93
CA ILE A 448 -18.94 -7.99 26.27
C ILE A 448 -19.01 -9.52 26.25
N PRO A 449 -20.21 -10.14 26.24
CA PRO A 449 -20.33 -11.59 26.13
C PRO A 449 -19.60 -12.12 24.87
N ALA A 450 -18.91 -13.25 25.02
CA ALA A 450 -18.11 -13.86 23.95
C ALA A 450 -18.93 -14.12 22.68
N GLU A 451 -20.16 -14.57 22.79
CA GLU A 451 -21.07 -14.82 21.68
C GLU A 451 -21.39 -13.52 20.89
N VAL A 452 -21.54 -12.40 21.61
CA VAL A 452 -21.78 -11.09 21.00
C VAL A 452 -20.52 -10.60 20.29
N PHE A 453 -19.35 -10.76 20.91
CA PHE A 453 -18.06 -10.44 20.31
C PHE A 453 -17.84 -11.24 19.02
N ASP A 454 -18.03 -12.55 19.08
CA ASP A 454 -17.86 -13.44 17.93
C ASP A 454 -18.83 -13.06 16.78
N ARG A 455 -20.08 -12.76 17.10
CA ARG A 455 -21.07 -12.39 16.08
C ARG A 455 -20.84 -11.03 15.43
N LEU A 456 -20.37 -10.01 16.17
CA LEU A 456 -20.33 -8.62 15.70
C LEU A 456 -18.92 -8.14 15.33
N PHE A 457 -17.87 -8.73 15.87
CA PHE A 457 -16.50 -8.28 15.70
C PHE A 457 -15.60 -9.34 15.08
N ALA A 458 -15.49 -10.52 15.68
CA ALA A 458 -14.63 -11.58 15.15
C ALA A 458 -15.21 -12.18 13.86
N MET A 459 -16.52 -12.44 13.81
CA MET A 459 -17.23 -12.97 12.64
C MET A 459 -16.58 -14.24 12.06
N PRO A 460 -16.33 -15.30 12.87
CA PRO A 460 -15.68 -16.51 12.38
C PRO A 460 -16.49 -17.15 11.27
N GLN A 461 -15.81 -17.61 10.22
CA GLN A 461 -16.43 -18.21 9.04
C GLN A 461 -16.24 -19.73 9.05
N GLN A 462 -17.19 -20.46 8.41
CA GLN A 462 -17.17 -21.92 8.31
C GLN A 462 -16.60 -22.41 6.95
N VAL A 463 -16.13 -21.50 6.10
CA VAL A 463 -15.58 -21.83 4.79
C VAL A 463 -14.19 -22.42 4.95
N ASP A 464 -13.96 -23.60 4.36
CA ASP A 464 -12.60 -24.16 4.25
C ASP A 464 -11.82 -23.42 3.14
N PRO A 465 -10.77 -22.65 3.48
CA PRO A 465 -10.03 -21.87 2.51
C PRO A 465 -9.23 -22.74 1.53
N LEU A 466 -8.82 -23.96 1.93
CA LEU A 466 -8.12 -24.89 1.04
C LEU A 466 -9.08 -25.49 0.01
N ALA A 467 -10.28 -25.89 0.42
CA ALA A 467 -11.31 -26.37 -0.50
C ALA A 467 -11.74 -25.27 -1.48
N LEU A 468 -11.89 -24.04 -1.00
CA LEU A 468 -12.20 -22.89 -1.84
C LEU A 468 -11.10 -22.62 -2.87
N ALA A 469 -9.84 -22.59 -2.49
CA ALA A 469 -8.71 -22.43 -3.39
C ALA A 469 -8.63 -23.56 -4.43
N ALA A 470 -8.82 -24.81 -3.99
CA ALA A 470 -8.83 -25.99 -4.86
C ALA A 470 -9.95 -25.94 -5.92
N ALA A 471 -11.13 -25.38 -5.58
CA ALA A 471 -12.21 -25.16 -6.55
C ALA A 471 -11.81 -24.20 -7.69
N HIS A 472 -10.83 -23.33 -7.46
CA HIS A 472 -10.23 -22.45 -8.47
C HIS A 472 -8.95 -23.03 -9.10
N GLY A 473 -8.60 -24.29 -8.81
CA GLY A 473 -7.40 -24.96 -9.33
C GLY A 473 -6.09 -24.55 -8.62
N VAL A 474 -6.17 -23.91 -7.45
CA VAL A 474 -5.01 -23.49 -6.64
C VAL A 474 -4.67 -24.57 -5.61
N GLU A 475 -3.43 -25.04 -5.61
CA GLU A 475 -2.97 -26.01 -4.62
C GLU A 475 -2.65 -25.34 -3.28
N GLY A 476 -3.02 -26.01 -2.19
CA GLY A 476 -2.77 -25.49 -0.85
C GLY A 476 -2.37 -26.56 0.16
N ARG A 477 -1.71 -26.12 1.24
CA ARG A 477 -1.28 -26.97 2.36
C ARG A 477 -1.57 -26.29 3.69
N THR A 478 -1.86 -27.11 4.73
CA THR A 478 -1.85 -26.62 6.11
C THR A 478 -0.45 -26.76 6.70
N VAL A 479 0.01 -25.72 7.37
CA VAL A 479 1.25 -25.73 8.18
C VAL A 479 0.85 -25.67 9.64
N SER A 480 1.24 -26.69 10.42
CA SER A 480 0.77 -26.87 11.80
C SER A 480 1.77 -26.38 12.85
N CYS A 481 3.05 -26.26 12.51
CA CYS A 481 4.09 -25.76 13.40
C CYS A 481 5.15 -24.95 12.65
N LEU A 482 5.91 -24.15 13.40
CA LEU A 482 6.93 -23.27 12.81
C LEU A 482 8.07 -24.03 12.15
N GLU A 483 8.41 -25.21 12.63
CA GLU A 483 9.47 -26.07 12.09
C GLU A 483 9.20 -26.52 10.66
N ASP A 484 7.93 -26.70 10.30
CA ASP A 484 7.50 -27.10 8.96
C ASP A 484 7.42 -25.93 7.97
N LEU A 485 7.43 -24.70 8.47
CA LEU A 485 7.22 -23.51 7.66
C LEU A 485 8.29 -23.34 6.55
N PRO A 486 9.60 -23.52 6.79
CA PRO A 486 10.63 -23.36 5.74
C PRO A 486 10.40 -24.27 4.53
N ALA A 487 10.11 -25.55 4.77
CA ALA A 487 9.88 -26.52 3.71
C ALA A 487 8.61 -26.21 2.89
N ASN A 488 7.55 -25.75 3.56
CA ASN A 488 6.31 -25.37 2.91
C ASN A 488 6.42 -24.05 2.13
N LEU A 489 7.17 -23.07 2.62
CA LEU A 489 7.48 -21.84 1.87
C LEU A 489 8.27 -22.18 0.59
N ALA A 490 9.31 -23.00 0.70
CA ALA A 490 10.10 -23.45 -0.46
C ALA A 490 9.22 -24.19 -1.48
N TRP A 491 8.32 -25.07 -1.01
CA TRP A 491 7.36 -25.76 -1.88
C TRP A 491 6.47 -24.76 -2.63
N GLY A 492 5.83 -23.82 -1.92
CA GLY A 492 4.90 -22.88 -2.53
C GLY A 492 5.55 -21.98 -3.56
N LEU A 493 6.74 -21.45 -3.25
CA LEU A 493 7.51 -20.60 -4.17
C LEU A 493 8.00 -21.34 -5.42
N ALA A 494 8.23 -22.66 -5.32
CA ALA A 494 8.70 -23.48 -6.44
C ALA A 494 7.61 -23.80 -7.47
N GLN A 495 6.33 -23.59 -7.18
CA GLN A 495 5.24 -23.95 -8.10
C GLN A 495 5.17 -23.04 -9.32
N GLY A 496 5.63 -21.79 -9.23
CA GLY A 496 5.57 -20.83 -10.33
C GLY A 496 4.15 -20.35 -10.69
N CYS A 497 3.16 -20.69 -9.88
CA CYS A 497 1.75 -20.30 -9.99
C CYS A 497 1.18 -20.01 -8.60
N PRO A 498 -0.06 -19.52 -8.47
CA PRO A 498 -0.66 -19.25 -7.16
C PRO A 498 -0.74 -20.49 -6.28
N THR A 499 -0.34 -20.36 -5.03
CA THR A 499 -0.39 -21.40 -3.99
C THR A 499 -0.85 -20.83 -2.67
N LEU A 500 -1.43 -21.68 -1.80
CA LEU A 500 -1.97 -21.30 -0.51
C LEU A 500 -1.33 -22.12 0.63
N LEU A 501 -0.74 -21.44 1.60
CA LEU A 501 -0.35 -22.00 2.89
C LEU A 501 -1.31 -21.52 3.97
N ARG A 502 -2.07 -22.43 4.57
CA ARG A 502 -2.96 -22.16 5.69
C ARG A 502 -2.24 -22.38 7.00
N LEU A 503 -2.14 -21.33 7.82
CA LEU A 503 -1.53 -21.33 9.15
C LEU A 503 -2.62 -21.06 10.18
N VAL A 504 -2.96 -22.06 11.00
CA VAL A 504 -3.99 -21.91 12.03
C VAL A 504 -3.37 -21.30 13.29
N THR A 505 -3.94 -20.20 13.75
CA THR A 505 -3.54 -19.51 15.00
C THR A 505 -4.74 -19.30 15.93
N ASP A 506 -4.48 -18.79 17.13
CA ASP A 506 -5.53 -18.45 18.10
C ASP A 506 -5.49 -16.95 18.39
N ARG A 507 -6.51 -16.21 17.94
CA ARG A 507 -6.59 -14.75 18.11
C ARG A 507 -6.46 -14.27 19.55
N LYS A 508 -7.00 -15.04 20.54
CA LYS A 508 -6.95 -14.67 21.96
C LYS A 508 -5.56 -14.91 22.56
N ALA A 509 -4.96 -16.06 22.23
CA ALA A 509 -3.59 -16.38 22.62
C ALA A 509 -2.61 -15.36 22.01
N ASP A 510 -2.78 -15.01 20.74
CA ASP A 510 -1.95 -14.01 20.04
C ASP A 510 -2.09 -12.61 20.65
N ALA A 511 -3.31 -12.20 21.03
CA ALA A 511 -3.52 -10.93 21.72
C ALA A 511 -2.85 -10.92 23.10
N ALA A 512 -2.89 -12.03 23.84
CA ALA A 512 -2.19 -12.17 25.11
C ALA A 512 -0.67 -12.13 24.94
N LEU A 513 -0.14 -12.84 23.93
CA LEU A 513 1.28 -12.84 23.60
C LEU A 513 1.78 -11.44 23.26
N ARG A 514 1.07 -10.69 22.40
CA ARG A 514 1.41 -9.29 22.06
C ARG A 514 1.52 -8.42 23.32
N ARG A 515 0.58 -8.54 24.26
CA ARG A 515 0.64 -7.79 25.53
C ARG A 515 1.86 -8.16 26.37
N THR A 516 2.16 -9.45 26.48
CA THR A 516 3.34 -9.95 27.22
C THR A 516 4.63 -9.42 26.63
N LEU A 517 4.81 -9.55 25.31
CA LEU A 517 6.01 -9.08 24.60
C LEU A 517 6.18 -7.56 24.70
N ARG A 518 5.10 -6.79 24.57
CA ARG A 518 5.15 -5.32 24.76
C ARG A 518 5.57 -4.91 26.17
N THR A 519 5.04 -5.61 27.18
CA THR A 519 5.41 -5.37 28.59
C THR A 519 6.89 -5.72 28.85
N ALA A 520 7.37 -6.80 28.24
CA ALA A 520 8.77 -7.19 28.33
C ALA A 520 9.70 -6.17 27.65
N ALA A 521 9.33 -5.68 26.48
CA ALA A 521 10.09 -4.66 25.74
C ALA A 521 10.26 -3.34 26.52
N GLN A 522 9.26 -2.93 27.29
CA GLN A 522 9.34 -1.73 28.14
C GLN A 522 10.33 -1.86 29.30
N LYS A 523 10.61 -3.11 29.74
CA LYS A 523 11.53 -3.42 30.84
C LYS A 523 12.95 -3.74 30.37
N ALA A 524 13.19 -3.79 29.04
CA ALA A 524 14.49 -4.07 28.49
C ALA A 524 15.48 -2.95 28.88
N GLU A 525 16.33 -3.23 29.89
CA GLU A 525 17.47 -2.37 30.22
C GLU A 525 18.71 -2.85 29.44
N PRO A 526 19.57 -1.93 28.97
CA PRO A 526 20.87 -2.35 28.43
C PRO A 526 21.64 -3.10 29.51
N PHE A 527 22.19 -4.22 29.17
CA PHE A 527 23.15 -4.94 30.03
C PHE A 527 24.22 -3.94 30.45
N ARG A 528 24.38 -3.74 31.77
CA ARG A 528 25.41 -2.91 32.37
C ARG A 528 26.79 -3.55 32.20
#